data_737c766fbdbc035846d2ea686d128cac
#
_entry.id   737c766fbdbc035846d2ea686d128cac
#
_cell.length_a   1.000
_cell.length_b   1.000
_cell.length_c   1.000
_cell.angle_alpha   90.00
_cell.angle_beta   90.00
_cell.angle_gamma   90.00
#
_symmetry.space_group_name_H-M   'P 1'
#
loop_
_entity.id
_entity.type
_entity.pdbx_description
1 polymer ?
#
loop_
_entity_poly.entity_id
_entity_poly.type
_entity_poly.pdbx_seq_one_letter_code
_entity_poly.pdbx_strand_id
1 'polypeptide(L)'
;ARSYDKFFNIGEREETKLENLKKTLHFPVYAYEKENGYLGILSYNIAEHDFIFASKSSLDNDYANRFKDIFYETIPKKTLNRLAMYLMFTKTSLVFEVISPEDEPHIIEYPRRKIVLLDEIPNEINSSPRPYNHLKLIANQMGFECKKLRATLNTWEEFESFVNDTLNSIREVEGYVL
;
A
#
# COMPACT_ATOMS: atom_id res chain seq x y z
N ALA A 1 6.99 -8.35 -11.53
CA ALA A 1 6.32 -7.45 -10.60
C ALA A 1 5.09 -8.14 -10.01
N ARG A 2 4.86 -7.99 -8.73
CA ARG A 2 3.75 -8.60 -8.01
C ARG A 2 3.17 -7.60 -7.01
N SER A 3 1.83 -7.63 -6.81
CA SER A 3 1.13 -6.89 -5.78
C SER A 3 0.63 -7.84 -4.68
N TYR A 4 0.07 -7.26 -3.61
CA TYR A 4 -0.66 -7.99 -2.58
C TYR A 4 -1.96 -8.58 -3.13
N ASP A 5 -2.52 -9.55 -2.39
CA ASP A 5 -3.79 -10.17 -2.76
C ASP A 5 -4.96 -9.17 -2.60
N LYS A 6 -6.03 -9.37 -3.39
CA LYS A 6 -7.21 -8.50 -3.31
C LYS A 6 -7.86 -8.63 -1.93
N PHE A 7 -8.15 -7.50 -1.30
CA PHE A 7 -8.96 -7.41 -0.09
C PHE A 7 -10.38 -6.89 -0.41
N PHE A 8 -11.30 -7.11 0.50
CA PHE A 8 -12.72 -6.84 0.34
C PHE A 8 -13.26 -6.02 1.51
N ASN A 9 -14.33 -5.26 1.27
CA ASN A 9 -15.00 -4.54 2.34
C ASN A 9 -15.67 -5.52 3.34
N ILE A 10 -15.82 -5.05 4.58
CA ILE A 10 -16.61 -5.77 5.59
C ILE A 10 -18.03 -5.96 5.03
N GLY A 11 -18.50 -7.20 5.05
CA GLY A 11 -19.82 -7.58 4.54
C GLY A 11 -19.93 -7.75 3.02
N GLU A 12 -18.88 -7.47 2.23
CA GLU A 12 -18.88 -7.65 0.76
C GLU A 12 -18.87 -9.13 0.35
N ARG A 13 -18.25 -9.96 1.13
CA ARG A 13 -18.13 -11.41 0.94
C ARG A 13 -18.65 -12.15 2.16
N GLU A 14 -18.94 -13.44 2.00
CA GLU A 14 -19.37 -14.29 3.12
C GLU A 14 -18.29 -14.31 4.22
N GLU A 15 -17.03 -14.43 3.84
CA GLU A 15 -15.87 -14.47 4.74
C GLU A 15 -15.67 -13.14 5.50
N THR A 16 -16.11 -12.00 4.92
CA THR A 16 -15.94 -10.67 5.51
C THR A 16 -17.16 -10.19 6.29
N LYS A 17 -18.20 -11.02 6.46
CA LYS A 17 -19.30 -10.72 7.37
C LYS A 17 -18.83 -10.76 8.82
N LEU A 18 -19.30 -9.83 9.65
CA LEU A 18 -18.87 -9.69 11.06
C LEU A 18 -19.01 -11.00 11.85
N GLU A 19 -20.09 -11.75 11.62
CA GLU A 19 -20.33 -13.04 12.28
C GLU A 19 -19.29 -14.12 11.93
N ASN A 20 -18.71 -14.07 10.74
CA ASN A 20 -17.65 -14.97 10.30
C ASN A 20 -16.27 -14.44 10.70
N LEU A 21 -16.04 -13.13 10.59
CA LEU A 21 -14.81 -12.51 11.09
C LEU A 21 -14.60 -12.78 12.58
N LYS A 22 -15.68 -12.76 13.39
CA LYS A 22 -15.60 -13.09 14.83
C LYS A 22 -15.03 -14.48 15.11
N LYS A 23 -15.22 -15.43 14.18
CA LYS A 23 -14.75 -16.81 14.31
C LYS A 23 -13.35 -17.04 13.74
N THR A 24 -12.93 -16.21 12.79
CA THR A 24 -11.74 -16.45 11.96
C THR A 24 -10.61 -15.47 12.19
N LEU A 25 -10.89 -14.27 12.73
CA LEU A 25 -9.84 -13.27 12.98
C LEU A 25 -8.91 -13.74 14.09
N HIS A 26 -7.62 -13.54 13.84
CA HIS A 26 -6.55 -13.70 14.81
C HIS A 26 -6.05 -12.34 15.26
N PHE A 27 -5.90 -12.15 16.55
CA PHE A 27 -5.43 -10.89 17.13
C PHE A 27 -3.94 -10.93 17.47
N PRO A 28 -3.24 -9.79 17.42
CA PRO A 28 -3.76 -8.45 17.13
C PRO A 28 -4.07 -8.21 15.65
N VAL A 29 -5.12 -7.41 15.37
CA VAL A 29 -5.43 -6.86 14.05
C VAL A 29 -4.88 -5.44 13.96
N TYR A 30 -4.25 -5.10 12.83
CA TYR A 30 -3.63 -3.81 12.60
C TYR A 30 -4.47 -3.00 11.60
N ALA A 31 -4.95 -1.82 12.03
CA ALA A 31 -5.71 -0.91 11.19
C ALA A 31 -4.79 0.16 10.59
N TYR A 32 -4.64 0.18 9.27
CA TYR A 32 -3.87 1.16 8.53
C TYR A 32 -4.78 2.16 7.83
N GLU A 33 -4.39 3.45 7.82
CA GLU A 33 -5.09 4.46 7.04
C GLU A 33 -5.08 4.07 5.54
N LYS A 34 -6.26 4.11 4.90
CA LYS A 34 -6.42 3.89 3.47
C LYS A 34 -6.29 5.24 2.76
N GLU A 35 -5.23 5.40 2.01
CA GLU A 35 -5.05 6.54 1.12
C GLU A 35 -5.98 6.41 -0.11
N ASN A 36 -6.34 7.54 -0.70
CA ASN A 36 -7.26 7.62 -1.83
C ASN A 36 -6.52 7.99 -3.12
N GLY A 37 -6.04 7.02 -3.84
CA GLY A 37 -5.31 7.14 -5.10
C GLY A 37 -5.47 5.90 -5.96
N TYR A 38 -4.41 5.50 -6.63
CA TYR A 38 -4.38 4.27 -7.42
C TYR A 38 -3.11 3.45 -7.16
N LEU A 39 -3.19 2.15 -7.46
CA LEU A 39 -2.11 1.21 -7.21
C LEU A 39 -0.95 1.40 -8.18
N GLY A 40 0.25 1.64 -7.65
CA GLY A 40 1.53 1.59 -8.34
C GLY A 40 2.39 0.42 -7.85
N ILE A 41 3.01 -0.30 -8.76
CA ILE A 41 3.92 -1.42 -8.45
C ILE A 41 5.27 -1.11 -9.05
N LEU A 42 6.31 -1.10 -8.21
CA LEU A 42 7.69 -0.88 -8.60
C LEU A 42 8.48 -2.18 -8.48
N SER A 43 9.16 -2.56 -9.54
CA SER A 43 10.14 -3.65 -9.58
C SER A 43 11.41 -3.23 -10.29
N TYR A 44 12.39 -4.14 -10.36
CA TYR A 44 13.64 -3.90 -11.07
C TYR A 44 13.89 -5.00 -12.12
N ASN A 45 14.16 -4.59 -13.38
CA ASN A 45 14.58 -5.49 -14.45
C ASN A 45 16.10 -5.59 -14.45
N ILE A 46 16.62 -6.74 -14.04
CA ILE A 46 18.08 -6.97 -13.96
C ILE A 46 18.72 -7.00 -15.36
N ALA A 47 18.02 -7.51 -16.37
CA ALA A 47 18.57 -7.64 -17.73
C ALA A 47 18.71 -6.28 -18.43
N GLU A 48 17.77 -5.37 -18.20
CA GLU A 48 17.74 -4.03 -18.80
C GLU A 48 18.35 -2.97 -17.89
N HIS A 49 18.69 -3.33 -16.64
CA HIS A 49 19.21 -2.42 -15.63
C HIS A 49 18.29 -1.20 -15.38
N ASP A 50 16.95 -1.42 -15.36
CA ASP A 50 15.98 -0.34 -15.21
C ASP A 50 14.84 -0.71 -14.26
N PHE A 51 14.16 0.31 -13.73
CA PHE A 51 12.96 0.15 -12.95
C PHE A 51 11.76 -0.20 -13.85
N ILE A 52 10.93 -1.10 -13.37
CA ILE A 52 9.64 -1.43 -13.96
C ILE A 52 8.54 -0.74 -13.15
N PHE A 53 7.75 0.07 -13.80
CA PHE A 53 6.56 0.70 -13.24
C PHE A 53 5.32 0.02 -13.81
N ALA A 54 4.40 -0.36 -12.92
CA ALA A 54 3.14 -0.96 -13.32
C ALA A 54 1.97 -0.34 -12.54
N SER A 55 0.82 -0.28 -13.17
CA SER A 55 -0.46 -0.10 -12.49
C SER A 55 -1.06 -1.46 -12.11
N LYS A 56 -2.29 -1.46 -11.58
CA LYS A 56 -3.00 -2.70 -11.23
C LYS A 56 -3.14 -3.69 -12.39
N SER A 57 -3.24 -3.20 -13.63
CA SER A 57 -3.61 -4.00 -14.80
C SER A 57 -2.62 -3.94 -15.96
N SER A 58 -1.65 -3.03 -15.96
CA SER A 58 -0.76 -2.82 -17.10
C SER A 58 0.60 -2.27 -16.71
N LEU A 59 1.60 -2.60 -17.54
CA LEU A 59 2.94 -2.02 -17.53
C LEU A 59 3.05 -0.76 -18.42
N ASP A 60 2.10 -0.58 -19.31
CA ASP A 60 2.11 0.50 -20.32
C ASP A 60 0.69 1.08 -20.46
N ASN A 61 0.35 1.96 -19.53
CA ASN A 61 -0.85 2.79 -19.57
C ASN A 61 -0.57 4.13 -18.87
N ASP A 62 -1.51 5.06 -18.98
CA ASP A 62 -1.37 6.39 -18.41
C ASP A 62 -1.09 6.38 -16.89
N TYR A 63 -1.68 5.45 -16.15
CA TYR A 63 -1.45 5.30 -14.70
C TYR A 63 -0.02 4.83 -14.40
N ALA A 64 0.52 3.88 -15.16
CA ALA A 64 1.90 3.41 -14.98
C ALA A 64 2.91 4.50 -15.35
N ASN A 65 2.67 5.22 -16.45
CA ASN A 65 3.51 6.35 -16.88
C ASN A 65 3.48 7.49 -15.86
N ARG A 66 2.31 7.85 -15.36
CA ARG A 66 2.15 8.88 -14.34
C ARG A 66 2.79 8.47 -13.00
N PHE A 67 2.67 7.21 -12.60
CA PHE A 67 3.41 6.69 -11.44
C PHE A 67 4.91 6.89 -11.60
N LYS A 68 5.46 6.58 -12.78
CA LYS A 68 6.87 6.80 -13.10
C LYS A 68 7.27 8.27 -12.94
N ASP A 69 6.47 9.18 -13.47
CA ASP A 69 6.75 10.62 -13.38
C ASP A 69 6.75 11.10 -11.93
N ILE A 70 5.69 10.80 -11.17
CA ILE A 70 5.56 11.17 -9.75
C ILE A 70 6.69 10.54 -8.92
N PHE A 71 7.06 9.30 -9.20
CA PHE A 71 8.18 8.64 -8.55
C PHE A 71 9.48 9.45 -8.70
N TYR A 72 9.85 9.82 -9.93
CA TYR A 72 11.07 10.59 -10.17
C TYR A 72 11.00 12.03 -9.68
N GLU A 73 9.82 12.63 -9.56
CA GLU A 73 9.60 13.94 -8.93
C GLU A 73 9.81 13.90 -7.42
N THR A 74 9.38 12.81 -6.75
CA THR A 74 9.31 12.73 -5.29
C THR A 74 10.53 12.07 -4.66
N ILE A 75 11.21 11.16 -5.37
CA ILE A 75 12.32 10.38 -4.80
C ILE A 75 13.67 11.07 -5.01
N PRO A 76 14.49 11.19 -3.94
CA PRO A 76 15.82 11.77 -4.07
C PRO A 76 16.69 10.97 -5.03
N LYS A 77 17.26 11.62 -6.05
CA LYS A 77 18.13 10.97 -7.07
C LYS A 77 19.26 10.15 -6.46
N LYS A 78 19.82 10.60 -5.31
CA LYS A 78 20.90 9.89 -4.60
C LYS A 78 20.50 8.52 -4.05
N THR A 79 19.19 8.23 -3.93
CA THR A 79 18.68 6.94 -3.41
C THR A 79 18.40 5.93 -4.50
N LEU A 80 18.33 6.33 -5.77
CA LEU A 80 17.94 5.46 -6.89
C LEU A 80 18.86 4.24 -7.03
N ASN A 81 20.19 4.43 -6.98
CA ASN A 81 21.13 3.31 -7.06
C ASN A 81 20.95 2.32 -5.89
N ARG A 82 20.74 2.84 -4.67
CA ARG A 82 20.51 1.99 -3.49
C ARG A 82 19.20 1.20 -3.65
N LEU A 83 18.15 1.85 -4.15
CA LEU A 83 16.87 1.20 -4.41
C LEU A 83 16.97 0.11 -5.48
N ALA A 84 17.67 0.39 -6.58
CA ALA A 84 17.93 -0.59 -7.64
C ALA A 84 18.68 -1.82 -7.07
N MET A 85 19.75 -1.61 -6.32
CA MET A 85 20.47 -2.69 -5.65
C MET A 85 19.58 -3.47 -4.69
N TYR A 86 18.78 -2.76 -3.88
CA TYR A 86 17.85 -3.39 -2.95
C TYR A 86 16.88 -4.34 -3.67
N LEU A 87 16.17 -3.84 -4.69
CA LEU A 87 15.20 -4.64 -5.45
C LEU A 87 15.84 -5.80 -6.22
N MET A 88 17.06 -5.60 -6.73
CA MET A 88 17.84 -6.62 -7.40
C MET A 88 18.18 -7.79 -6.47
N PHE A 89 18.63 -7.49 -5.23
CA PHE A 89 19.04 -8.51 -4.27
C PHE A 89 17.86 -9.18 -3.57
N THR A 90 16.84 -8.42 -3.21
CA THR A 90 15.66 -8.96 -2.52
C THR A 90 14.68 -9.66 -3.45
N LYS A 91 14.73 -9.38 -4.75
CA LYS A 91 13.78 -9.86 -5.76
C LYS A 91 12.32 -9.60 -5.36
N THR A 92 12.08 -8.40 -4.81
CA THR A 92 10.75 -7.97 -4.36
C THR A 92 10.15 -6.93 -5.29
N SER A 93 8.86 -6.69 -5.15
CA SER A 93 8.16 -5.53 -5.68
C SER A 93 7.74 -4.64 -4.53
N LEU A 94 7.88 -3.33 -4.68
CA LEU A 94 7.30 -2.34 -3.78
C LEU A 94 5.95 -1.89 -4.32
N VAL A 95 4.97 -1.87 -3.44
CA VAL A 95 3.59 -1.50 -3.77
C VAL A 95 3.27 -0.15 -3.15
N PHE A 96 2.73 0.75 -3.95
CA PHE A 96 2.43 2.12 -3.56
C PHE A 96 0.96 2.48 -3.82
N GLU A 97 0.43 3.37 -3.00
CA GLU A 97 -0.68 4.23 -3.40
C GLU A 97 -0.09 5.47 -4.06
N VAL A 98 -0.49 5.72 -5.29
CA VAL A 98 -0.07 6.88 -6.09
C VAL A 98 -1.17 7.91 -6.04
N ILE A 99 -0.85 9.11 -5.56
CA ILE A 99 -1.80 10.19 -5.35
C ILE A 99 -1.45 11.32 -6.29
N SER A 100 -2.40 11.66 -7.16
CA SER A 100 -2.31 12.74 -8.13
C SER A 100 -3.60 13.56 -8.05
N PRO A 101 -3.60 14.72 -7.38
CA PRO A 101 -4.80 15.52 -7.15
C PRO A 101 -5.51 15.98 -8.43
N GLU A 102 -4.80 15.98 -9.57
CA GLU A 102 -5.34 16.43 -10.85
C GLU A 102 -6.17 15.37 -11.59
N ASP A 103 -6.12 14.08 -11.16
CA ASP A 103 -6.59 13.00 -11.99
C ASP A 103 -8.08 12.74 -11.96
N GLU A 104 -8.69 12.77 -10.82
CA GLU A 104 -10.14 12.56 -10.66
C GLU A 104 -10.61 13.19 -9.34
N PRO A 105 -11.92 13.45 -9.18
CA PRO A 105 -12.44 13.90 -7.90
C PRO A 105 -12.16 12.84 -6.83
N HIS A 106 -11.17 13.10 -6.02
CA HIS A 106 -10.87 12.27 -4.85
C HIS A 106 -11.91 12.51 -3.75
N ILE A 107 -12.23 11.47 -3.00
CA ILE A 107 -13.05 11.58 -1.77
C ILE A 107 -12.31 12.44 -0.73
N ILE A 108 -10.97 12.37 -0.76
CA ILE A 108 -10.06 13.14 0.11
C ILE A 108 -9.24 14.09 -0.76
N GLU A 109 -9.22 15.37 -0.40
CA GLU A 109 -8.38 16.36 -1.06
C GLU A 109 -6.93 16.27 -0.59
N TYR A 110 -6.01 16.19 -1.53
CA TYR A 110 -4.56 16.17 -1.26
C TYR A 110 -3.92 17.45 -1.79
N PRO A 111 -3.03 18.10 -1.03
CA PRO A 111 -2.41 19.37 -1.44
C PRO A 111 -1.32 19.21 -2.49
N ARG A 112 -0.83 17.99 -2.72
CA ARG A 112 0.26 17.69 -3.66
C ARG A 112 0.25 16.24 -4.12
N ARG A 113 0.93 15.99 -5.23
CA ARG A 113 1.29 14.63 -5.67
C ARG A 113 2.19 13.95 -4.64
N LYS A 114 1.96 12.68 -4.39
CA LYS A 114 2.80 11.85 -3.51
C LYS A 114 2.67 10.37 -3.84
N ILE A 115 3.63 9.59 -3.37
CA ILE A 115 3.53 8.13 -3.33
C ILE A 115 3.67 7.66 -1.89
N VAL A 116 2.86 6.70 -1.49
CA VAL A 116 2.86 6.12 -0.15
C VAL A 116 3.17 4.63 -0.25
N LEU A 117 4.26 4.18 0.36
CA LEU A 117 4.62 2.76 0.39
C LEU A 117 3.60 1.98 1.22
N LEU A 118 2.91 1.05 0.58
CA LEU A 118 1.90 0.19 1.18
C LEU A 118 2.47 -1.15 1.62
N ASP A 119 3.31 -1.76 0.75
CA ASP A 119 3.86 -3.09 1.04
C ASP A 119 5.11 -3.40 0.23
N GLU A 120 5.83 -4.44 0.66
CA GLU A 120 6.91 -5.09 -0.06
C GLU A 120 6.56 -6.56 -0.28
N ILE A 121 6.41 -6.95 -1.53
CA ILE A 121 5.95 -8.28 -1.92
C ILE A 121 7.09 -9.03 -2.61
N PRO A 122 7.56 -10.17 -2.05
CA PRO A 122 8.49 -11.04 -2.76
C PRO A 122 7.90 -11.54 -4.08
N ASN A 123 8.71 -11.58 -5.14
CA ASN A 123 8.28 -12.07 -6.45
C ASN A 123 8.21 -13.61 -6.51
N GLU A 124 8.06 -14.27 -5.37
CA GLU A 124 7.97 -15.72 -5.20
C GLU A 124 6.55 -16.11 -4.78
N ILE A 125 6.12 -17.31 -5.20
CA ILE A 125 4.85 -17.90 -4.77
C ILE A 125 5.03 -18.37 -3.31
N ASN A 126 4.01 -18.14 -2.44
CA ASN A 126 3.99 -18.55 -1.02
C ASN A 126 4.93 -17.75 -0.09
N SER A 127 5.14 -16.48 -0.36
CA SER A 127 5.88 -15.59 0.53
C SER A 127 4.98 -15.01 1.62
N SER A 128 5.53 -14.85 2.82
CA SER A 128 4.84 -14.17 3.93
C SER A 128 4.94 -12.64 3.78
N PRO A 129 3.91 -11.89 4.21
CA PRO A 129 3.97 -10.43 4.29
C PRO A 129 5.15 -9.95 5.13
N ARG A 130 5.73 -8.82 4.76
CA ARG A 130 6.80 -8.21 5.55
C ARG A 130 6.24 -7.49 6.77
N PRO A 131 6.92 -7.55 7.94
CA PRO A 131 6.49 -6.81 9.13
C PRO A 131 6.47 -5.30 8.89
N TYR A 132 5.52 -4.59 9.48
CA TYR A 132 5.37 -3.14 9.33
C TYR A 132 6.64 -2.34 9.68
N ASN A 133 7.39 -2.75 10.73
CA ASN A 133 8.64 -2.09 11.08
C ASN A 133 9.70 -2.20 9.97
N HIS A 134 9.70 -3.30 9.21
CA HIS A 134 10.56 -3.47 8.04
C HIS A 134 10.18 -2.48 6.94
N LEU A 135 8.88 -2.31 6.64
CA LEU A 135 8.41 -1.32 5.67
C LEU A 135 8.81 0.11 6.07
N LYS A 136 8.66 0.47 7.35
CA LYS A 136 9.11 1.78 7.84
C LYS A 136 10.60 2.01 7.66
N LEU A 137 11.40 0.97 7.90
CA LEU A 137 12.86 1.06 7.71
C LEU A 137 13.21 1.33 6.24
N ILE A 138 12.61 0.58 5.30
CA ILE A 138 12.82 0.78 3.86
C ILE A 138 12.35 2.17 3.44
N ALA A 139 11.15 2.57 3.85
CA ALA A 139 10.60 3.90 3.54
C ALA A 139 11.57 5.01 3.98
N ASN A 140 12.07 4.95 5.20
CA ASN A 140 13.04 5.93 5.72
C ASN A 140 14.37 5.92 4.94
N GLN A 141 14.89 4.75 4.60
CA GLN A 141 16.17 4.63 3.88
C GLN A 141 16.09 5.13 2.44
N MET A 142 14.93 4.96 1.81
CA MET A 142 14.70 5.32 0.41
C MET A 142 14.02 6.68 0.22
N GLY A 143 13.50 7.28 1.31
CA GLY A 143 12.82 8.57 1.27
C GLY A 143 11.36 8.48 0.84
N PHE A 144 10.69 7.36 1.07
CA PHE A 144 9.25 7.19 0.83
C PHE A 144 8.41 7.64 2.03
N GLU A 145 7.20 8.12 1.77
CA GLU A 145 6.14 8.07 2.77
C GLU A 145 5.67 6.62 2.93
N CYS A 146 5.28 6.21 4.15
CA CYS A 146 4.82 4.85 4.43
C CYS A 146 3.39 4.87 4.95
N LYS A 147 2.61 3.83 4.65
CA LYS A 147 1.26 3.67 5.23
C LYS A 147 1.29 3.89 6.73
N LYS A 148 0.24 4.50 7.28
CA LYS A 148 0.18 4.86 8.70
C LYS A 148 -0.64 3.82 9.46
N LEU A 149 -0.05 3.28 10.53
CA LEU A 149 -0.76 2.47 11.50
C LEU A 149 -1.62 3.38 12.38
N ARG A 150 -2.93 3.21 12.33
CA ARG A 150 -3.90 3.97 13.12
C ARG A 150 -4.19 3.32 14.46
N ALA A 151 -4.37 2.01 14.47
CA ALA A 151 -4.70 1.27 15.69
C ALA A 151 -4.14 -0.15 15.64
N THR A 152 -3.88 -0.68 16.83
CA THR A 152 -3.64 -2.11 17.06
C THR A 152 -4.77 -2.61 17.92
N LEU A 153 -5.56 -3.53 17.40
CA LEU A 153 -6.76 -4.06 18.01
C LEU A 153 -6.43 -5.46 18.54
N ASN A 154 -6.50 -5.63 19.85
CA ASN A 154 -6.03 -6.84 20.52
C ASN A 154 -7.15 -7.81 20.84
N THR A 155 -8.40 -7.35 20.77
CA THR A 155 -9.59 -8.17 21.06
C THR A 155 -10.70 -7.92 20.06
N TRP A 156 -11.71 -8.80 20.04
CA TRP A 156 -12.90 -8.64 19.22
C TRP A 156 -13.68 -7.35 19.59
N GLU A 157 -13.77 -7.04 20.86
CA GLU A 157 -14.50 -5.86 21.38
C GLU A 157 -13.84 -4.56 20.87
N GLU A 158 -12.50 -4.50 20.87
CA GLU A 158 -11.76 -3.38 20.32
C GLU A 158 -11.97 -3.26 18.80
N PHE A 159 -11.97 -4.39 18.08
CA PHE A 159 -12.23 -4.45 16.66
C PHE A 159 -13.65 -3.96 16.33
N GLU A 160 -14.67 -4.48 17.01
CA GLU A 160 -16.08 -4.13 16.79
C GLU A 160 -16.34 -2.64 17.10
N SER A 161 -15.77 -2.12 18.19
CA SER A 161 -15.83 -0.68 18.53
C SER A 161 -15.18 0.16 17.44
N PHE A 162 -13.98 -0.19 16.98
CA PHE A 162 -13.26 0.53 15.93
C PHE A 162 -14.06 0.59 14.62
N VAL A 163 -14.67 -0.54 14.21
CA VAL A 163 -15.52 -0.60 13.01
C VAL A 163 -16.74 0.30 13.16
N ASN A 164 -17.45 0.24 14.29
CA ASN A 164 -18.64 1.04 14.54
C ASN A 164 -18.32 2.55 14.61
N ASP A 165 -17.22 2.93 15.25
CA ASP A 165 -16.76 4.32 15.32
C ASP A 165 -16.39 4.86 13.94
N THR A 166 -15.73 4.03 13.12
CA THR A 166 -15.38 4.39 11.73
C THR A 166 -16.60 4.62 10.86
N LEU A 167 -17.66 3.81 11.01
CA LEU A 167 -18.91 3.96 10.25
C LEU A 167 -19.69 5.23 10.62
N ASN A 168 -19.54 5.71 11.85
CA ASN A 168 -20.28 6.86 12.40
C ASN A 168 -19.49 8.18 12.39
N SER A 169 -18.20 8.17 12.04
CA SER A 169 -17.36 9.37 12.07
C SER A 169 -17.39 10.16 10.75
N ILE A 170 -17.16 11.48 10.85
CA ILE A 170 -16.84 12.33 9.70
C ILE A 170 -15.42 11.92 9.22
N ARG A 171 -15.28 11.54 7.95
CA ARG A 171 -14.07 10.93 7.44
C ARG A 171 -13.04 11.99 7.04
N GLU A 172 -11.90 11.99 7.71
CA GLU A 172 -10.67 12.66 7.25
C GLU A 172 -9.81 11.76 6.35
N VAL A 173 -10.16 10.46 6.28
CA VAL A 173 -9.51 9.42 5.46
C VAL A 173 -10.57 8.63 4.68
N GLU A 174 -10.19 8.00 3.57
CA GLU A 174 -11.11 7.17 2.79
C GLU A 174 -11.67 5.99 3.62
N GLY A 175 -10.85 5.43 4.51
CA GLY A 175 -11.19 4.32 5.37
C GLY A 175 -9.95 3.71 6.01
N TYR A 176 -10.06 2.43 6.36
CA TYR A 176 -8.95 1.66 6.94
C TYR A 176 -8.82 0.30 6.28
N VAL A 177 -7.58 -0.18 6.18
CA VAL A 177 -7.24 -1.56 5.80
C VAL A 177 -6.86 -2.31 7.07
N LEU A 178 -7.49 -3.47 7.29
CA LEU A 178 -7.34 -4.31 8.48
C LEU A 178 -6.55 -5.58 8.16
#